data_42b2293732b5fc68a5f1d6d0fca9a61a
#
_entry.id   42b2293732b5fc68a5f1d6d0fca9a61a
#
_cell.length_a   1.000
_cell.length_b   1.000
_cell.length_c   1.000
_cell.angle_alpha   90.00
_cell.angle_beta   90.00
_cell.angle_gamma   90.00
#
_symmetry.space_group_name_H-M   'P 1'
#
loop_
_entity.id
_entity.type
_entity.pdbx_description
1 polymer ?
#
loop_
_entity_poly.entity_id
_entity_poly.type
_entity_poly.pdbx_seq_one_letter_code
_entity_poly.pdbx_strand_id
1 'polypeptide(L)' 'SSSPSGKIYKVQVGAFKEKSNAESCLQKAKNAGFSDAFIVEV' A
#
# COMPACT_ATOMS: atom_id res chain seq x y z
N SER A 1 -0.39 -6.69 -15.62
CA SER A 1 0.66 -6.58 -14.65
C SER A 1 0.88 -7.89 -13.94
N SER A 2 2.09 -8.19 -13.74
CA SER A 2 2.45 -9.45 -13.10
C SER A 2 2.46 -9.26 -11.60
N SER A 3 1.97 -10.22 -10.91
CA SER A 3 1.99 -10.15 -9.47
C SER A 3 3.37 -10.53 -8.96
N PRO A 4 3.85 -9.83 -7.99
CA PRO A 4 5.11 -10.18 -7.38
C PRO A 4 4.97 -11.50 -6.64
N SER A 5 6.04 -12.20 -6.56
CA SER A 5 6.00 -13.50 -5.92
C SER A 5 6.20 -13.34 -4.42
N GLY A 6 5.14 -13.50 -3.69
CA GLY A 6 5.22 -13.66 -2.25
C GLY A 6 5.47 -12.40 -1.44
N LYS A 7 5.41 -11.24 -2.06
CA LYS A 7 5.60 -10.02 -1.31
C LYS A 7 4.29 -9.38 -0.94
N ILE A 8 4.24 -8.81 0.24
CA ILE A 8 3.05 -8.14 0.72
C ILE A 8 3.41 -6.68 0.98
N TYR A 9 2.56 -5.80 0.55
CA TYR A 9 2.73 -4.37 0.77
C TYR A 9 1.71 -3.94 1.79
N LYS A 10 2.19 -3.53 2.93
CA LYS A 10 1.32 -3.15 4.03
C LYS A 10 1.23 -1.64 4.14
N VAL A 11 0.01 -1.16 4.24
CA VAL A 11 -0.28 0.23 4.50
C VAL A 11 -1.04 0.27 5.81
N GLN A 12 -1.09 1.42 6.45
CA GLN A 12 -1.73 1.51 7.76
C GLN A 12 -3.17 1.00 7.77
N VAL A 13 -3.84 1.08 6.64
CA VAL A 13 -5.26 0.70 6.59
C VAL A 13 -5.47 -0.70 6.03
N GLY A 14 -4.40 -1.39 5.59
CA GLY A 14 -4.60 -2.73 5.06
C GLY A 14 -3.34 -3.31 4.46
N ALA A 15 -3.46 -4.53 3.97
CA ALA A 15 -2.36 -5.22 3.33
C ALA A 15 -2.76 -5.57 1.90
N PHE A 16 -1.80 -5.46 0.99
CA PHE A 16 -2.07 -5.65 -0.43
C PHE A 16 -0.98 -6.54 -1.03
N LYS A 17 -1.39 -7.37 -1.96
CA LYS A 17 -0.44 -8.22 -2.66
C LYS A 17 0.18 -7.52 -3.86
N GLU A 18 -0.41 -6.43 -4.31
CA GLU A 18 0.10 -5.70 -5.46
C GLU A 18 0.49 -4.30 -5.05
N LYS A 19 1.62 -3.88 -5.57
CA LYS A 19 2.13 -2.56 -5.25
C LYS A 19 1.17 -1.48 -5.74
N SER A 20 0.59 -1.67 -6.92
CA SER A 20 -0.34 -0.68 -7.45
C SER A 20 -1.49 -0.43 -6.48
N ASN A 21 -2.05 -1.50 -5.95
CA ASN A 21 -3.14 -1.37 -5.01
C ASN A 21 -2.68 -0.67 -3.74
N ALA A 22 -1.51 -1.01 -3.27
CA ALA A 22 -0.99 -0.39 -2.06
C ALA A 22 -0.77 1.10 -2.26
N GLU A 23 -0.23 1.47 -3.40
CA GLU A 23 0.00 2.88 -3.69
C GLU A 23 -1.31 3.65 -3.78
N SER A 24 -2.30 3.04 -4.38
CA SER A 24 -3.60 3.67 -4.50
C SER A 24 -4.18 3.93 -3.11
N CYS A 25 -4.10 2.93 -2.26
CA CYS A 25 -4.58 3.07 -0.89
C CYS A 25 -3.79 4.12 -0.13
N LEU A 26 -2.47 4.13 -0.34
CA LEU A 26 -1.61 5.11 0.31
C LEU A 26 -2.03 6.53 -0.08
N GLN A 27 -2.30 6.74 -1.36
CA GLN A 27 -2.72 8.04 -1.82
C GLN A 27 -4.01 8.48 -1.15
N LYS A 28 -4.95 7.57 -1.05
CA LYS A 28 -6.22 7.89 -0.39
C LYS A 28 -6.01 8.20 1.09
N ALA A 29 -5.14 7.47 1.73
CA ALA A 29 -4.85 7.71 3.14
C ALA A 29 -4.27 9.10 3.32
N LYS A 30 -3.35 9.48 2.48
CA LYS A 30 -2.74 10.81 2.58
C LYS A 30 -3.77 11.91 2.34
N ASN A 31 -4.66 11.69 1.40
CA ASN A 31 -5.72 12.65 1.12
C ASN A 31 -6.69 12.76 2.29
N ALA A 32 -6.84 11.70 3.04
CA ALA A 32 -7.74 11.71 4.19
C ALA A 32 -7.09 12.31 5.44
N GLY A 33 -5.83 12.71 5.35
CA GLY A 33 -5.18 13.34 6.47
C GLY A 33 -4.06 12.54 7.10
N PHE A 34 -3.79 11.36 6.57
CA PHE A 34 -2.72 10.52 7.13
C PHE A 34 -1.43 10.76 6.37
N SER A 35 -0.87 11.95 6.56
CA SER A 35 0.33 12.30 5.81
C SER A 35 1.53 11.44 6.20
N ASP A 36 1.44 10.77 7.33
CA ASP A 36 2.51 9.88 7.77
C ASP A 36 2.38 8.47 7.20
N ALA A 37 1.36 8.23 6.41
CA ALA A 37 1.16 6.91 5.84
C ALA A 37 2.32 6.52 4.94
N PHE A 38 2.67 5.26 4.98
CA PHE A 38 3.76 4.74 4.15
C PHE A 38 3.53 3.26 3.89
N ILE A 39 4.24 2.75 2.90
CA ILE A 39 4.12 1.35 2.51
C ILE A 39 5.30 0.59 3.09
N VAL A 40 5.00 -0.55 3.69
CA VAL A 40 6.02 -1.45 4.20
C VAL A 40 6.00 -2.71 3.33
N GLU A 41 7.15 -3.05 2.81
CA GLU A 41 7.30 -4.24 1.99
C GLU A 41 7.79 -5.39 2.86
N VAL A 42 7.03 -6.46 2.87
CA VAL A 42 7.34 -7.61 3.71
C VAL A 42 7.76 -8.81 2.88
#